data_3691dad0d65db7ea78721d9bc17e3ef9
#
_entry.id   3691dad0d65db7ea78721d9bc17e3ef9
#
_cell.length_a   1.000
_cell.length_b   1.000
_cell.length_c   1.000
_cell.angle_alpha   90.00
_cell.angle_beta   90.00
_cell.angle_gamma   90.00
#
_symmetry.space_group_name_H-M   'P 1'
#
loop_
_entity.id
_entity.type
_entity.pdbx_description
1 polymer ?
#
loop_
_entity_poly.entity_id
_entity_poly.type
_entity_poly.pdbx_seq_one_letter_code
_entity_poly.pdbx_strand_id
1 'polypeptide(L)'
;MSATEGYHDGNNADVPFGFVFLDACGEGSDCWTVALSHEAIELVGDPLNNLLVQGPHPTDHRHLVFHQFELCDAVSGECYEIEGVKVQNFLLPGWFSRKVVEGARNDFMGRVQPGESLAPFSIAAGGYLMFWDDRAPEGRKWTPHFDAGDGMAGRAKLDAKLAARFSRLGRRCHPGD
;
A
#
# COMPACT_ATOMS: atom_id res chain seq x y z
N MET A 1 -11.01 1.54 17.16
CA MET A 1 -9.60 1.32 16.89
C MET A 1 -9.53 0.67 15.51
N SER A 2 -8.96 1.33 14.51
CA SER A 2 -8.72 0.68 13.22
C SER A 2 -7.56 -0.29 13.42
N ALA A 3 -7.83 -1.59 13.41
CA ALA A 3 -6.79 -2.61 13.45
C ALA A 3 -6.26 -2.83 12.02
N THR A 4 -5.00 -3.23 11.89
CA THR A 4 -4.44 -3.73 10.63
C THR A 4 -5.25 -4.94 10.19
N GLU A 5 -5.75 -4.93 8.97
CA GLU A 5 -6.55 -6.04 8.41
C GLU A 5 -5.67 -7.16 7.88
N GLY A 6 -4.44 -6.85 7.44
CA GLY A 6 -3.46 -7.80 6.93
C GLY A 6 -2.06 -7.20 6.80
N TYR A 7 -1.09 -8.01 6.45
CA TYR A 7 0.24 -7.61 5.99
C TYR A 7 0.94 -8.78 5.30
N HIS A 8 1.89 -8.48 4.41
CA HIS A 8 2.83 -9.46 3.84
C HIS A 8 4.28 -9.10 4.20
N ASP A 9 5.18 -10.09 4.19
CA ASP A 9 6.61 -9.91 4.50
C ASP A 9 7.39 -11.18 4.10
N GLY A 10 8.73 -11.15 4.16
CA GLY A 10 9.59 -12.33 4.14
C GLY A 10 9.95 -12.79 5.56
N ASN A 11 10.07 -14.10 5.78
CA ASN A 11 10.60 -14.62 7.04
C ASN A 11 12.15 -14.52 7.07
N ASN A 12 12.79 -15.03 8.13
CA ASN A 12 14.25 -14.99 8.27
C ASN A 12 15.02 -15.83 7.22
N ALA A 13 14.33 -16.67 6.47
CA ALA A 13 14.87 -17.47 5.36
C ALA A 13 14.44 -16.93 4.00
N ASP A 14 13.97 -15.69 3.93
CA ASP A 14 13.44 -15.00 2.76
C ASP A 14 12.27 -15.77 2.09
N VAL A 15 11.51 -16.52 2.88
CA VAL A 15 10.26 -17.15 2.41
C VAL A 15 9.13 -16.15 2.56
N PRO A 16 8.47 -15.75 1.46
CA PRO A 16 7.35 -14.84 1.48
C PRO A 16 6.15 -15.42 2.22
N PHE A 17 5.44 -14.57 2.96
CA PHE A 17 4.19 -14.94 3.64
C PHE A 17 3.28 -13.72 3.79
N GLY A 18 1.96 -13.96 3.95
CA GLY A 18 0.99 -12.95 4.31
C GLY A 18 0.11 -13.41 5.46
N PHE A 19 -0.45 -12.43 6.19
CA PHE A 19 -1.44 -12.64 7.23
C PHE A 19 -2.65 -11.76 7.03
N VAL A 20 -3.84 -12.29 7.33
CA VAL A 20 -5.10 -11.55 7.42
C VAL A 20 -5.68 -11.75 8.81
N PHE A 21 -6.11 -10.67 9.44
CA PHE A 21 -6.66 -10.67 10.79
C PHE A 21 -8.18 -10.65 10.73
N LEU A 22 -8.80 -11.82 10.82
CA LEU A 22 -10.26 -11.95 10.71
C LEU A 22 -11.02 -11.13 11.75
N ASP A 23 -10.50 -11.04 12.97
CA ASP A 23 -11.10 -10.25 14.06
C ASP A 23 -11.15 -8.74 13.74
N ALA A 24 -10.21 -8.26 12.91
CA ALA A 24 -10.19 -6.86 12.48
C ALA A 24 -11.28 -6.54 11.46
N CYS A 25 -11.76 -7.54 10.73
CA CYS A 25 -12.77 -7.39 9.69
C CYS A 25 -14.21 -7.34 10.21
N GLY A 26 -14.46 -7.78 11.45
CA GLY A 26 -15.80 -7.90 12.00
C GLY A 26 -16.61 -9.08 11.42
N GLU A 27 -17.55 -9.59 12.20
CA GLU A 27 -18.40 -10.72 11.79
C GLU A 27 -19.30 -10.35 10.61
N GLY A 28 -19.35 -11.24 9.61
CA GLY A 28 -20.25 -11.13 8.45
C GLY A 28 -19.87 -10.06 7.43
N SER A 29 -18.69 -9.43 7.56
CA SER A 29 -18.20 -8.48 6.56
C SER A 29 -17.35 -9.17 5.50
N ASP A 30 -17.37 -8.64 4.27
CA ASP A 30 -16.49 -9.09 3.16
C ASP A 30 -15.06 -8.52 3.27
N CYS A 31 -14.74 -7.85 4.37
CA CYS A 31 -13.45 -7.20 4.60
C CYS A 31 -12.28 -8.18 4.45
N TRP A 32 -12.44 -9.41 4.95
CA TRP A 32 -11.36 -10.41 4.92
C TRP A 32 -10.99 -10.84 3.49
N THR A 33 -11.94 -10.87 2.54
CA THR A 33 -11.63 -11.22 1.15
C THR A 33 -10.89 -10.08 0.45
N VAL A 34 -11.25 -8.83 0.77
CA VAL A 34 -10.53 -7.64 0.29
C VAL A 34 -9.12 -7.61 0.89
N ALA A 35 -8.98 -7.81 2.20
CA ALA A 35 -7.68 -7.84 2.87
C ALA A 35 -6.81 -9.00 2.36
N LEU A 36 -7.38 -10.19 2.17
CA LEU A 36 -6.64 -11.34 1.63
C LEU A 36 -6.13 -11.10 0.21
N SER A 37 -7.00 -10.57 -0.66
CA SER A 37 -6.60 -10.25 -2.03
C SER A 37 -5.59 -9.10 -2.11
N HIS A 38 -5.68 -8.10 -1.22
CA HIS A 38 -4.71 -7.04 -1.07
C HIS A 38 -3.31 -7.60 -0.80
N GLU A 39 -3.17 -8.35 0.29
CA GLU A 39 -1.88 -8.92 0.68
C GLU A 39 -1.35 -9.95 -0.33
N ALA A 40 -2.23 -10.73 -0.97
CA ALA A 40 -1.85 -11.71 -1.99
C ALA A 40 -1.32 -11.03 -3.26
N ILE A 41 -1.94 -9.93 -3.72
CA ILE A 41 -1.50 -9.17 -4.90
C ILE A 41 -0.13 -8.52 -4.61
N GLU A 42 0.03 -7.90 -3.45
CA GLU A 42 1.29 -7.28 -3.03
C GLU A 42 2.41 -8.31 -2.86
N LEU A 43 2.11 -9.46 -2.24
CA LEU A 43 3.05 -10.58 -2.12
C LEU A 43 3.56 -11.09 -3.49
N VAL A 44 2.71 -11.06 -4.51
CA VAL A 44 3.12 -11.42 -5.88
C VAL A 44 3.99 -10.33 -6.51
N GLY A 45 3.70 -9.06 -6.24
CA GLY A 45 4.43 -7.91 -6.79
C GLY A 45 5.77 -7.67 -6.10
N ASP A 46 5.80 -7.73 -4.78
CA ASP A 46 6.98 -7.53 -3.92
C ASP A 46 7.02 -8.56 -2.79
N PRO A 47 7.45 -9.80 -3.07
CA PRO A 47 7.40 -10.91 -2.11
C PRO A 47 8.10 -10.66 -0.77
N LEU A 48 9.10 -9.81 -0.76
CA LEU A 48 9.91 -9.52 0.43
C LEU A 48 9.66 -8.13 1.00
N ASN A 49 8.72 -7.40 0.42
CA ASN A 49 8.35 -6.04 0.80
C ASN A 49 9.59 -5.11 0.90
N ASN A 50 10.40 -5.12 -0.15
CA ASN A 50 11.68 -4.41 -0.17
C ASN A 50 11.96 -3.65 -1.49
N LEU A 51 11.04 -3.67 -2.45
CA LEU A 51 11.18 -2.95 -3.70
C LEU A 51 10.80 -1.47 -3.53
N LEU A 52 11.55 -0.63 -4.21
CA LEU A 52 11.34 0.82 -4.23
C LEU A 52 11.30 1.34 -5.66
N VAL A 53 10.42 2.28 -5.91
CA VAL A 53 10.30 2.97 -7.20
C VAL A 53 10.53 4.46 -7.01
N GLN A 54 11.45 5.04 -7.79
CA GLN A 54 11.67 6.47 -7.77
C GLN A 54 10.54 7.21 -8.48
N GLY A 55 9.91 8.12 -7.77
CA GLY A 55 8.80 8.95 -8.26
C GLY A 55 8.81 10.35 -7.66
N PRO A 56 7.86 11.21 -8.09
CA PRO A 56 7.73 12.57 -7.54
C PRO A 56 7.27 12.50 -6.07
N HIS A 57 7.75 13.44 -5.26
CA HIS A 57 7.21 13.66 -3.92
C HIS A 57 5.73 14.08 -4.01
N PRO A 58 4.80 13.56 -3.19
CA PRO A 58 3.37 13.80 -3.34
C PRO A 58 2.93 15.27 -3.32
N THR A 59 3.68 16.13 -2.62
CA THR A 59 3.37 17.57 -2.48
C THR A 59 4.42 18.49 -3.09
N ASP A 60 5.58 17.96 -3.51
CA ASP A 60 6.64 18.70 -4.22
C ASP A 60 7.12 17.90 -5.44
N HIS A 61 6.41 18.00 -6.54
CA HIS A 61 6.70 17.23 -7.76
C HIS A 61 8.08 17.50 -8.40
N ARG A 62 8.82 18.51 -7.92
CA ARG A 62 10.20 18.79 -8.35
C ARG A 62 11.22 17.97 -7.57
N HIS A 63 10.83 17.43 -6.43
CA HIS A 63 11.64 16.53 -5.61
C HIS A 63 11.29 15.08 -5.93
N LEU A 64 12.30 14.22 -6.10
CA LEU A 64 12.13 12.78 -6.29
C LEU A 64 12.38 12.06 -4.98
N VAL A 65 11.50 11.11 -4.68
CA VAL A 65 11.56 10.24 -3.51
C VAL A 65 11.49 8.78 -3.93
N PHE A 66 11.66 7.85 -3.01
CA PHE A 66 11.52 6.43 -3.25
C PHE A 66 10.22 5.91 -2.64
N HIS A 67 9.23 5.65 -3.49
CA HIS A 67 7.96 5.04 -3.10
C HIS A 67 8.14 3.55 -2.86
N GLN A 68 7.47 3.02 -1.84
CA GLN A 68 7.33 1.59 -1.64
C GLN A 68 6.53 0.99 -2.81
N PHE A 69 6.95 -0.19 -3.29
CA PHE A 69 6.27 -0.86 -4.40
C PHE A 69 5.12 -1.71 -3.86
N GLU A 70 4.05 -1.02 -3.42
CA GLU A 70 2.83 -1.64 -2.92
C GLU A 70 1.71 -1.48 -3.95
N LEU A 71 1.22 -2.59 -4.47
CA LEU A 71 0.30 -2.58 -5.61
C LEU A 71 -1.13 -2.17 -5.24
N CYS A 72 -1.53 -2.26 -3.98
CA CYS A 72 -2.90 -2.05 -3.54
C CYS A 72 -3.08 -0.79 -2.68
N ASP A 73 -2.03 -0.29 -2.06
CA ASP A 73 -2.09 0.78 -1.07
C ASP A 73 -2.70 2.08 -1.60
N ALA A 74 -2.27 2.53 -2.79
CA ALA A 74 -2.77 3.77 -3.37
C ALA A 74 -4.25 3.72 -3.80
N VAL A 75 -4.83 2.52 -3.88
CA VAL A 75 -6.24 2.26 -4.24
C VAL A 75 -6.96 1.42 -3.17
N SER A 76 -6.48 1.43 -1.94
CA SER A 76 -6.98 0.55 -0.86
C SER A 76 -8.43 0.80 -0.46
N GLY A 77 -8.99 1.96 -0.81
CA GLY A 77 -10.42 2.25 -0.63
C GLY A 77 -11.34 1.65 -1.69
N GLU A 78 -10.81 0.95 -2.71
CA GLU A 78 -11.56 0.48 -3.86
C GLU A 78 -11.50 -1.05 -4.01
N CYS A 79 -12.65 -1.67 -4.30
CA CYS A 79 -12.74 -3.09 -4.58
C CYS A 79 -13.71 -3.36 -5.74
N TYR A 80 -13.59 -4.52 -6.35
CA TYR A 80 -14.49 -5.05 -7.38
C TYR A 80 -14.97 -6.46 -6.98
N GLU A 81 -15.88 -7.03 -7.75
CA GLU A 81 -16.49 -8.32 -7.44
C GLU A 81 -16.16 -9.34 -8.54
N ILE A 82 -15.75 -10.54 -8.13
CA ILE A 82 -15.60 -11.71 -8.99
C ILE A 82 -16.47 -12.81 -8.40
N GLU A 83 -17.50 -13.24 -9.16
CA GLU A 83 -18.42 -14.33 -8.77
C GLU A 83 -18.98 -14.17 -7.35
N GLY A 84 -19.32 -12.94 -6.97
CA GLY A 84 -19.88 -12.63 -5.65
C GLY A 84 -18.84 -12.43 -4.54
N VAL A 85 -17.54 -12.49 -4.85
CA VAL A 85 -16.44 -12.26 -3.89
C VAL A 85 -15.81 -10.90 -4.13
N LYS A 86 -15.72 -10.06 -3.10
CA LYS A 86 -15.04 -8.76 -3.19
C LYS A 86 -13.53 -8.94 -3.20
N VAL A 87 -12.89 -8.26 -4.16
CA VAL A 87 -11.45 -8.32 -4.42
C VAL A 87 -10.89 -6.91 -4.49
N GLN A 88 -9.73 -6.70 -3.90
CA GLN A 88 -9.03 -5.41 -3.87
C GLN A 88 -8.68 -4.92 -5.28
N ASN A 89 -8.87 -3.61 -5.55
CA ASN A 89 -8.30 -2.95 -6.72
C ASN A 89 -6.78 -2.88 -6.60
N PHE A 90 -6.06 -2.82 -7.73
CA PHE A 90 -4.61 -2.77 -7.73
C PHE A 90 -4.04 -1.92 -8.87
N LEU A 91 -2.84 -1.42 -8.65
CA LEU A 91 -2.10 -0.58 -9.57
C LEU A 91 -1.53 -1.37 -10.75
N LEU A 92 -1.50 -0.73 -11.90
CA LEU A 92 -0.87 -1.24 -13.11
C LEU A 92 0.50 -0.55 -13.34
N PRO A 93 1.39 -1.12 -14.18
CA PRO A 93 2.73 -0.56 -14.41
C PRO A 93 2.76 0.91 -14.83
N GLY A 94 1.72 1.42 -15.49
CA GLY A 94 1.60 2.81 -15.88
C GLY A 94 1.59 3.78 -14.70
N TRP A 95 1.06 3.36 -13.56
CA TRP A 95 1.02 4.16 -12.35
C TRP A 95 2.43 4.47 -11.79
N PHE A 96 3.35 3.53 -11.92
CA PHE A 96 4.75 3.66 -11.50
C PHE A 96 5.63 4.41 -12.51
N SER A 97 5.04 4.93 -13.58
CA SER A 97 5.74 5.68 -14.62
C SER A 97 5.64 7.18 -14.37
N ARG A 98 6.76 7.89 -14.46
CA ARG A 98 6.74 9.36 -14.44
C ARG A 98 6.16 9.98 -15.72
N LYS A 99 5.87 9.18 -16.73
CA LYS A 99 5.27 9.62 -17.99
C LYS A 99 3.79 9.25 -17.98
N VAL A 100 2.94 10.25 -18.06
CA VAL A 100 1.53 10.06 -18.35
C VAL A 100 1.39 9.54 -19.79
N VAL A 101 0.73 8.40 -19.96
CA VAL A 101 0.39 7.86 -21.28
C VAL A 101 -1.10 8.08 -21.47
N GLU A 102 -1.47 8.85 -22.48
CA GLU A 102 -2.88 9.12 -22.78
C GLU A 102 -3.65 7.82 -23.04
N GLY A 103 -4.80 7.67 -22.40
CA GLY A 103 -5.64 6.47 -22.50
C GLY A 103 -5.14 5.24 -21.74
N ALA A 104 -3.98 5.32 -21.06
CA ALA A 104 -3.50 4.22 -20.22
C ALA A 104 -4.34 4.11 -18.93
N ARG A 105 -4.64 2.87 -18.53
CA ARG A 105 -5.18 2.57 -17.21
C ARG A 105 -4.02 2.45 -16.23
N ASN A 106 -4.12 3.15 -15.10
CA ASN A 106 -3.11 3.10 -14.05
C ASN A 106 -3.50 2.21 -12.86
N ASP A 107 -4.75 1.73 -12.84
CA ASP A 107 -5.27 0.72 -11.93
C ASP A 107 -6.13 -0.30 -12.68
N PHE A 108 -6.40 -1.45 -12.07
CA PHE A 108 -7.15 -2.53 -12.72
C PHE A 108 -8.60 -2.14 -13.04
N MET A 109 -9.27 -1.44 -12.13
CA MET A 109 -10.65 -1.02 -12.36
C MET A 109 -10.74 0.08 -13.43
N GLY A 110 -9.66 0.83 -13.66
CA GLY A 110 -9.64 1.93 -14.63
C GLY A 110 -10.69 2.97 -14.32
N ARG A 111 -11.03 3.16 -13.05
CA ARG A 111 -11.99 4.17 -12.65
C ARG A 111 -11.45 5.53 -12.98
N VAL A 112 -12.02 6.04 -14.03
CA VAL A 112 -11.97 7.43 -14.35
C VAL A 112 -13.00 8.09 -13.43
N GLN A 113 -12.59 8.91 -12.49
CA GLN A 113 -13.46 9.97 -11.98
C GLN A 113 -14.01 10.68 -13.21
N PRO A 114 -15.26 11.21 -13.26
CA PRO A 114 -15.74 11.86 -14.46
C PRO A 114 -14.73 12.88 -14.97
N GLY A 115 -13.96 12.51 -16.01
CA GLY A 115 -12.93 13.35 -16.63
C GLY A 115 -11.48 12.99 -16.34
N GLU A 116 -11.13 12.14 -15.37
CA GLU A 116 -9.72 11.89 -15.01
C GLU A 116 -9.46 10.44 -14.60
N SER A 117 -8.46 9.79 -15.20
CA SER A 117 -7.90 8.53 -14.72
C SER A 117 -7.01 8.79 -13.49
N LEU A 118 -6.80 7.78 -12.66
CA LEU A 118 -5.81 7.85 -11.58
C LEU A 118 -4.45 8.25 -12.18
N ALA A 119 -3.91 9.39 -11.75
CA ALA A 119 -2.62 9.86 -12.27
C ALA A 119 -1.47 8.99 -11.71
N PRO A 120 -0.34 8.86 -12.42
CA PRO A 120 0.85 8.23 -11.88
C PRO A 120 1.24 8.82 -10.52
N PHE A 121 1.58 7.98 -9.56
CA PHE A 121 1.97 8.34 -8.19
C PHE A 121 0.90 9.13 -7.39
N SER A 122 -0.36 9.15 -7.84
CA SER A 122 -1.48 9.70 -7.08
C SER A 122 -2.20 8.62 -6.28
N ILE A 123 -3.04 9.03 -5.34
CA ILE A 123 -3.88 8.13 -4.52
C ILE A 123 -5.35 8.34 -4.82
N ALA A 124 -6.10 7.22 -4.83
CA ALA A 124 -7.55 7.24 -4.86
C ALA A 124 -8.13 7.54 -3.46
N ALA A 125 -9.42 7.81 -3.38
CA ALA A 125 -10.10 8.02 -2.10
C ALA A 125 -9.89 6.82 -1.16
N GLY A 126 -9.47 7.07 0.07
CA GLY A 126 -9.15 6.04 1.07
C GLY A 126 -7.80 5.34 0.87
N GLY A 127 -7.03 5.70 -0.18
CA GLY A 127 -5.69 5.17 -0.42
C GLY A 127 -4.60 5.91 0.35
N TYR A 128 -3.41 5.35 0.35
CA TYR A 128 -2.21 5.96 0.93
C TYR A 128 -0.94 5.53 0.19
N LEU A 129 0.15 6.24 0.44
CA LEU A 129 1.49 5.93 -0.04
C LEU A 129 2.47 5.93 1.12
N MET A 130 3.47 5.06 1.05
CA MET A 130 4.67 5.15 1.86
C MET A 130 5.86 5.47 0.98
N PHE A 131 6.65 6.49 1.35
CA PHE A 131 7.86 6.83 0.62
C PHE A 131 9.02 7.19 1.55
N TRP A 132 10.23 7.00 1.05
CA TRP A 132 11.47 7.41 1.69
C TRP A 132 11.96 8.72 1.06
N ASP A 133 12.20 9.71 1.91
CA ASP A 133 12.69 11.04 1.52
C ASP A 133 14.05 11.30 2.19
N ASP A 134 15.08 11.50 1.39
CA ASP A 134 16.45 11.79 1.84
C ASP A 134 16.59 13.17 2.49
N ARG A 135 15.69 14.11 2.16
CA ARG A 135 15.65 15.47 2.74
C ARG A 135 14.91 15.54 4.07
N ALA A 136 14.13 14.52 4.39
CA ALA A 136 13.41 14.50 5.67
C ALA A 136 14.39 14.38 6.85
N PRO A 137 14.07 14.95 8.01
CA PRO A 137 14.88 14.81 9.21
C PRO A 137 15.14 13.34 9.57
N GLU A 138 16.30 13.07 10.19
CA GLU A 138 16.63 11.73 10.67
C GLU A 138 15.51 11.20 11.58
N GLY A 139 15.15 9.92 11.41
CA GLY A 139 14.01 9.31 12.10
C GLY A 139 12.63 9.57 11.45
N ARG A 140 12.55 10.39 10.38
CA ARG A 140 11.33 10.65 9.60
C ARG A 140 11.51 10.42 8.11
N LYS A 141 12.53 9.71 7.71
CA LYS A 141 12.82 9.45 6.29
C LYS A 141 11.74 8.63 5.60
N TRP A 142 11.10 7.73 6.32
CA TRP A 142 9.88 7.06 5.88
C TRP A 142 8.66 7.90 6.23
N THR A 143 7.95 8.34 5.23
CA THR A 143 6.82 9.27 5.38
C THR A 143 5.57 8.70 4.71
N PRO A 144 4.45 8.58 5.44
CA PRO A 144 3.16 8.26 4.87
C PRO A 144 2.52 9.49 4.24
N HIS A 145 1.79 9.29 3.14
CA HIS A 145 0.94 10.28 2.52
C HIS A 145 -0.45 9.69 2.30
N PHE A 146 -1.48 10.38 2.75
CA PHE A 146 -2.88 9.93 2.70
C PHE A 146 -3.71 10.87 1.82
N ASP A 147 -4.81 10.35 1.27
CA ASP A 147 -5.81 11.19 0.66
C ASP A 147 -6.41 12.18 1.68
N ALA A 148 -6.69 13.40 1.21
CA ALA A 148 -7.12 14.51 2.06
C ALA A 148 -8.49 14.28 2.75
N GLY A 149 -9.29 13.31 2.26
CA GLY A 149 -10.64 13.02 2.78
C GLY A 149 -10.69 12.04 3.96
N ASP A 150 -9.69 11.18 4.15
CA ASP A 150 -9.78 10.03 5.09
C ASP A 150 -8.54 9.82 5.97
N GLY A 151 -7.78 10.90 6.19
CA GLY A 151 -6.46 10.87 6.84
C GLY A 151 -6.38 10.21 8.23
N MET A 152 -7.49 10.02 8.94
CA MET A 152 -7.47 9.39 10.26
C MET A 152 -7.59 7.85 10.19
N ALA A 153 -8.43 7.31 9.33
CA ALA A 153 -8.60 5.86 9.20
C ALA A 153 -7.39 5.21 8.50
N GLY A 154 -6.91 5.81 7.40
CA GLY A 154 -5.70 5.37 6.70
C GLY A 154 -4.46 5.45 7.61
N ARG A 155 -4.34 6.51 8.42
CA ARG A 155 -3.23 6.67 9.36
C ARG A 155 -3.23 5.58 10.45
N ALA A 156 -4.38 5.21 11.00
CA ALA A 156 -4.48 4.16 11.99
C ALA A 156 -4.13 2.77 11.42
N LYS A 157 -4.53 2.48 10.17
CA LYS A 157 -4.14 1.25 9.45
C LYS A 157 -2.62 1.17 9.28
N LEU A 158 -2.01 2.26 8.81
CA LEU A 158 -0.57 2.32 8.58
C LEU A 158 0.23 2.25 9.88
N ASP A 159 -0.16 2.99 10.92
CA ASP A 159 0.53 2.94 12.21
C ASP A 159 0.54 1.51 12.78
N ALA A 160 -0.55 0.76 12.59
CA ALA A 160 -0.64 -0.64 12.99
C ALA A 160 0.23 -1.56 12.09
N LYS A 161 0.26 -1.34 10.77
CA LYS A 161 1.13 -2.06 9.80
C LYS A 161 2.60 -1.82 10.12
N LEU A 162 2.99 -0.58 10.38
CA LEU A 162 4.34 -0.20 10.79
C LEU A 162 4.73 -0.78 12.15
N ALA A 163 3.85 -0.75 13.16
CA ALA A 163 4.11 -1.34 14.47
C ALA A 163 4.34 -2.85 14.38
N ALA A 164 3.56 -3.56 13.55
CA ALA A 164 3.76 -4.98 13.29
C ALA A 164 5.11 -5.26 12.59
N ARG A 165 5.49 -4.43 11.62
CA ARG A 165 6.75 -4.52 10.87
C ARG A 165 7.97 -4.18 11.75
N PHE A 166 7.93 -3.08 12.51
CA PHE A 166 9.04 -2.68 13.39
C PHE A 166 9.24 -3.62 14.58
N SER A 167 8.21 -4.27 15.09
CA SER A 167 8.36 -5.28 16.13
C SER A 167 9.18 -6.50 15.69
N ARG A 168 9.25 -6.74 14.36
CA ARG A 168 10.04 -7.82 13.75
C ARG A 168 11.45 -7.39 13.36
N LEU A 169 11.63 -6.16 12.82
CA LEU A 169 12.95 -5.59 12.56
C LEU A 169 13.78 -5.52 13.86
N GLY A 170 13.15 -5.13 14.97
CA GLY A 170 13.80 -5.16 16.29
C GLY A 170 14.26 -6.57 16.72
N ARG A 171 13.54 -7.63 16.31
CA ARG A 171 13.95 -9.03 16.56
C ARG A 171 15.04 -9.53 15.61
N ARG A 172 15.12 -8.98 14.39
CA ARG A 172 16.21 -9.30 13.44
C ARG A 172 17.54 -8.64 13.79
N CYS A 173 17.54 -7.54 14.57
CA CYS A 173 18.74 -6.80 14.96
C CYS A 173 19.39 -7.27 16.27
N HIS A 174 18.88 -8.31 16.92
CA HIS A 174 19.55 -8.98 18.02
C HIS A 174 19.98 -10.38 17.59
N PRO A 175 21.20 -10.55 17.03
CA PRO A 175 21.78 -11.86 16.85
C PRO A 175 22.33 -12.28 18.22
N GLY A 176 21.63 -13.17 18.88
CA GLY A 176 22.13 -13.80 20.10
C GLY A 176 21.10 -13.86 21.24
N ASP A 177 20.25 -14.84 21.22
CA ASP A 177 19.87 -15.70 22.33
C ASP A 177 19.55 -17.08 21.76
#